data_a03db0049752d44a79a6cc7d997caf13
#
_entry.id   a03db0049752d44a79a6cc7d997caf13
#
_cell.length_a   1.000
_cell.length_b   1.000
_cell.length_c   1.000
_cell.angle_alpha   90.00
_cell.angle_beta   90.00
_cell.angle_gamma   90.00
#
_symmetry.space_group_name_H-M   'P 1'
#
loop_
_entity.id
_entity.type
_entity.pdbx_description
1 polymer ?
#
loop_
_entity_poly.entity_id
_entity_poly.type
_entity_poly.pdbx_seq_one_letter_code
_entity_poly.pdbx_strand_id
1 'polypeptide(L)'
;MGLFQKIKSIGIFSAFSGIGEEFYEELEEALILSDMGMDTSLEAVEELRRRVKEEKLRTPEEVRGCLRRVLKDMLSVGEATLDLSTRPSVLLFVGVNGVGKTTTIGKLGNKLRGEGNRVLLAAADTFRAAAREQLAVWADRNAVEIISQQGADPSAVSFDAVGAGRASHKDVVLVDTAGRLPTQKHLMEELTKIRRVVT
;
A
#
# COMPACT_ATOMS: atom_id res chain seq x y z
N MET A 1 -10.93 -12.16 1.75
CA MET A 1 -11.07 -12.82 0.43
C MET A 1 -10.21 -12.03 -0.55
N GLY A 2 -9.29 -12.67 -1.30
CA GLY A 2 -8.41 -11.95 -2.23
C GLY A 2 -9.15 -11.49 -3.50
N LEU A 3 -8.63 -10.44 -4.18
CA LEU A 3 -9.19 -9.86 -5.40
C LEU A 3 -9.59 -10.93 -6.44
N PHE A 4 -8.71 -11.89 -6.71
CA PHE A 4 -8.99 -12.98 -7.67
C PHE A 4 -10.07 -13.96 -7.20
N GLN A 5 -10.29 -14.13 -5.89
CA GLN A 5 -11.42 -14.93 -5.40
C GLN A 5 -12.74 -14.17 -5.54
N LYS A 6 -12.75 -12.86 -5.34
CA LYS A 6 -13.93 -12.01 -5.60
C LYS A 6 -14.28 -12.03 -7.09
N ILE A 7 -13.33 -11.80 -7.98
CA ILE A 7 -13.54 -11.85 -9.44
C ILE A 7 -14.03 -13.24 -9.89
N LYS A 8 -13.48 -14.31 -9.32
CA LYS A 8 -13.92 -15.68 -9.59
C LYS A 8 -15.35 -15.98 -9.11
N SER A 9 -15.76 -15.37 -7.97
CA SER A 9 -17.13 -15.54 -7.42
C SER A 9 -18.20 -14.81 -8.24
N ILE A 10 -17.84 -13.80 -9.02
CA ILE A 10 -18.76 -13.05 -9.91
C ILE A 10 -19.06 -13.84 -11.19
N GLY A 11 -18.34 -14.94 -11.46
CA GLY A 11 -18.66 -15.86 -12.55
C GLY A 11 -18.37 -15.36 -13.97
N ILE A 12 -17.76 -14.19 -14.15
CA ILE A 12 -17.50 -13.54 -15.44
C ILE A 12 -16.79 -14.48 -16.43
N PHE A 13 -15.82 -15.25 -15.95
CA PHE A 13 -15.08 -16.22 -16.78
C PHE A 13 -15.80 -17.55 -16.92
N SER A 14 -16.82 -17.86 -16.13
CA SER A 14 -17.63 -19.08 -16.24
C SER A 14 -18.87 -18.89 -17.14
N ALA A 15 -19.37 -17.66 -17.25
CA ALA A 15 -20.44 -17.28 -18.16
C ALA A 15 -19.94 -16.75 -19.52
N PHE A 16 -18.69 -17.02 -19.85
CA PHE A 16 -18.00 -16.48 -21.02
C PHE A 16 -18.70 -16.87 -22.32
N SER A 17 -19.48 -15.96 -22.89
CA SER A 17 -20.13 -16.09 -24.18
C SER A 17 -19.30 -15.60 -25.39
N GLY A 18 -18.12 -15.02 -25.08
CA GLY A 18 -17.20 -14.40 -26.05
C GLY A 18 -16.55 -13.13 -25.50
N ILE A 19 -15.54 -12.61 -26.19
CA ILE A 19 -14.85 -11.36 -25.83
C ILE A 19 -15.56 -10.21 -26.55
N GLY A 20 -16.77 -9.85 -26.07
CA GLY A 20 -17.55 -8.68 -26.53
C GLY A 20 -17.44 -7.50 -25.58
N GLU A 21 -18.09 -6.38 -25.92
CA GLU A 21 -18.17 -5.19 -25.06
C GLU A 21 -18.76 -5.52 -23.70
N GLU A 22 -19.83 -6.31 -23.64
CA GLU A 22 -20.50 -6.75 -22.43
C GLU A 22 -19.54 -7.42 -21.43
N PHE A 23 -18.60 -8.24 -21.92
CA PHE A 23 -17.57 -8.85 -21.07
C PHE A 23 -16.67 -7.80 -20.39
N TYR A 24 -16.28 -6.74 -21.11
CA TYR A 24 -15.44 -5.70 -20.56
C TYR A 24 -16.18 -4.82 -19.57
N GLU A 25 -17.46 -4.51 -19.81
CA GLU A 25 -18.32 -3.78 -18.91
C GLU A 25 -18.54 -4.55 -17.58
N GLU A 26 -18.86 -5.84 -17.66
CA GLU A 26 -18.98 -6.71 -16.47
C GLU A 26 -17.68 -6.82 -15.70
N LEU A 27 -16.54 -6.89 -16.40
CA LEU A 27 -15.22 -6.95 -15.75
C LEU A 27 -14.89 -5.65 -15.03
N GLU A 28 -15.18 -4.50 -15.63
CA GLU A 28 -15.00 -3.19 -15.03
C GLU A 28 -15.81 -3.07 -13.75
N GLU A 29 -17.10 -3.39 -13.79
CA GLU A 29 -17.96 -3.39 -12.60
C GLU A 29 -17.40 -4.30 -11.50
N ALA A 30 -16.94 -5.50 -11.87
CA ALA A 30 -16.35 -6.45 -10.93
C ALA A 30 -15.07 -5.93 -10.26
N LEU A 31 -14.22 -5.24 -11.00
CA LEU A 31 -13.00 -4.64 -10.47
C LEU A 31 -13.33 -3.48 -9.51
N ILE A 32 -14.30 -2.63 -9.86
CA ILE A 32 -14.78 -1.53 -9.01
C ILE A 32 -15.38 -2.09 -7.72
N LEU A 33 -16.26 -3.09 -7.80
CA LEU A 33 -16.86 -3.77 -6.64
C LEU A 33 -15.81 -4.50 -5.77
N SER A 34 -14.61 -4.72 -6.30
CA SER A 34 -13.48 -5.30 -5.57
C SER A 34 -12.61 -4.26 -4.86
N ASP A 35 -13.07 -3.01 -4.73
CA ASP A 35 -12.37 -1.89 -4.11
C ASP A 35 -11.07 -1.47 -4.84
N MET A 36 -10.96 -1.76 -6.15
CA MET A 36 -9.78 -1.37 -6.93
C MET A 36 -9.74 0.16 -7.22
N GLY A 37 -10.90 0.82 -7.14
CA GLY A 37 -11.07 2.21 -7.56
C GLY A 37 -11.39 2.34 -9.06
N MET A 38 -12.15 3.38 -9.42
CA MET A 38 -12.67 3.53 -10.79
C MET A 38 -11.54 3.72 -11.82
N ASP A 39 -10.67 4.70 -11.61
CA ASP A 39 -9.61 5.04 -12.58
C ASP A 39 -8.70 3.84 -12.86
N THR A 40 -8.28 3.11 -11.81
CA THR A 40 -7.44 1.92 -11.93
C THR A 40 -8.17 0.76 -12.62
N SER A 41 -9.49 0.62 -12.38
CA SER A 41 -10.30 -0.42 -13.03
C SER A 41 -10.44 -0.15 -14.52
N LEU A 42 -10.72 1.10 -14.91
CA LEU A 42 -10.79 1.53 -16.30
C LEU A 42 -9.46 1.27 -17.02
N GLU A 43 -8.35 1.71 -16.44
CA GLU A 43 -7.00 1.51 -17.00
C GLU A 43 -6.69 0.02 -17.18
N ALA A 44 -7.03 -0.83 -16.19
CA ALA A 44 -6.82 -2.27 -16.27
C ALA A 44 -7.62 -2.93 -17.41
N VAL A 45 -8.89 -2.52 -17.57
CA VAL A 45 -9.77 -3.06 -18.62
C VAL A 45 -9.31 -2.59 -19.99
N GLU A 46 -8.92 -1.34 -20.15
CA GLU A 46 -8.43 -0.80 -21.43
C GLU A 46 -7.12 -1.49 -21.86
N GLU A 47 -6.18 -1.66 -20.93
CA GLU A 47 -4.94 -2.39 -21.22
C GLU A 47 -5.18 -3.87 -21.53
N LEU A 48 -6.13 -4.51 -20.83
CA LEU A 48 -6.54 -5.88 -21.17
C LEU A 48 -7.11 -5.94 -22.58
N ARG A 49 -8.01 -5.02 -22.95
CA ARG A 49 -8.62 -4.94 -24.28
C ARG A 49 -7.56 -4.81 -25.37
N ARG A 50 -6.58 -3.96 -25.16
CA ARG A 50 -5.44 -3.78 -26.06
C ARG A 50 -4.67 -5.08 -26.26
N ARG A 51 -4.26 -5.74 -25.16
CA ARG A 51 -3.49 -7.01 -25.19
C ARG A 51 -4.28 -8.16 -25.80
N VAL A 52 -5.56 -8.29 -25.49
CA VAL A 52 -6.44 -9.32 -26.09
C VAL A 52 -6.44 -9.20 -27.60
N LYS A 53 -6.52 -7.98 -28.15
CA LYS A 53 -6.49 -7.73 -29.60
C LYS A 53 -5.11 -8.02 -30.19
N GLU A 54 -4.04 -7.57 -29.57
CA GLU A 54 -2.66 -7.73 -30.06
C GLU A 54 -2.21 -9.19 -30.01
N GLU A 55 -2.48 -9.88 -28.91
CA GLU A 55 -2.10 -11.28 -28.70
C GLU A 55 -3.13 -12.27 -29.33
N LYS A 56 -4.25 -11.75 -29.89
CA LYS A 56 -5.35 -12.53 -30.52
C LYS A 56 -5.91 -13.60 -29.59
N LEU A 57 -6.09 -13.27 -28.32
CA LEU A 57 -6.61 -14.20 -27.31
C LEU A 57 -8.08 -14.50 -27.56
N ARG A 58 -8.49 -15.76 -27.38
CA ARG A 58 -9.86 -16.22 -27.73
C ARG A 58 -10.53 -17.03 -26.62
N THR A 59 -9.77 -17.56 -25.68
CA THR A 59 -10.31 -18.40 -24.61
C THR A 59 -10.39 -17.67 -23.27
N PRO A 60 -11.33 -18.04 -22.39
CA PRO A 60 -11.45 -17.45 -21.05
C PRO A 60 -10.15 -17.58 -20.25
N GLU A 61 -9.44 -18.69 -20.39
CA GLU A 61 -8.20 -18.98 -19.69
C GLU A 61 -7.08 -18.05 -20.14
N GLU A 62 -6.97 -17.79 -21.44
CA GLU A 62 -6.00 -16.86 -22.01
C GLU A 62 -6.27 -15.42 -21.54
N VAL A 63 -7.54 -14.98 -21.61
CA VAL A 63 -7.95 -13.64 -21.17
C VAL A 63 -7.71 -13.46 -19.68
N ARG A 64 -8.04 -14.45 -18.85
CA ARG A 64 -7.76 -14.42 -17.41
C ARG A 64 -6.27 -14.38 -17.12
N GLY A 65 -5.47 -15.14 -17.87
CA GLY A 65 -4.01 -15.10 -17.79
C GLY A 65 -3.45 -13.74 -18.17
N CYS A 66 -4.00 -13.11 -19.20
CA CYS A 66 -3.66 -11.76 -19.62
C CYS A 66 -4.02 -10.72 -18.56
N LEU A 67 -5.24 -10.73 -18.02
CA LEU A 67 -5.65 -9.83 -16.92
C LEU A 67 -4.69 -9.94 -15.74
N ARG A 68 -4.28 -11.16 -15.39
CA ARG A 68 -3.30 -11.35 -14.31
C ARG A 68 -1.95 -10.70 -14.60
N ARG A 69 -1.49 -10.73 -15.88
CA ARG A 69 -0.27 -10.02 -16.30
C ARG A 69 -0.47 -8.51 -16.22
N VAL A 70 -1.57 -7.98 -16.75
CA VAL A 70 -1.90 -6.55 -16.67
C VAL A 70 -1.84 -6.05 -15.23
N LEU A 71 -2.58 -6.70 -14.32
CA LEU A 71 -2.60 -6.31 -12.91
C LEU A 71 -1.22 -6.44 -12.24
N LYS A 72 -0.42 -7.43 -12.61
CA LYS A 72 0.94 -7.58 -12.12
C LYS A 72 1.83 -6.44 -12.60
N ASP A 73 1.72 -6.07 -13.87
CA ASP A 73 2.51 -4.98 -14.45
C ASP A 73 2.14 -3.63 -13.83
N MET A 74 0.85 -3.38 -13.59
CA MET A 74 0.36 -2.19 -12.88
C MET A 74 0.87 -2.10 -11.43
N LEU A 75 1.13 -3.23 -10.77
CA LEU A 75 1.73 -3.29 -9.43
C LEU A 75 3.26 -3.15 -9.45
N SER A 76 3.89 -3.33 -10.62
CA SER A 76 5.35 -3.27 -10.78
C SER A 76 5.79 -1.81 -10.99
N VAL A 77 5.52 -0.95 -10.01
CA VAL A 77 5.87 0.47 -10.02
C VAL A 77 7.17 0.71 -9.27
N GLY A 78 8.16 1.29 -9.96
CA GLY A 78 9.43 1.67 -9.38
C GLY A 78 10.37 0.50 -9.07
N GLU A 79 11.40 0.78 -8.31
CA GLU A 79 12.38 -0.22 -7.87
C GLU A 79 11.90 -0.92 -6.59
N ALA A 80 12.05 -2.25 -6.56
CA ALA A 80 11.70 -3.08 -5.39
C ALA A 80 12.80 -3.08 -4.30
N THR A 81 13.86 -2.31 -4.49
CA THR A 81 15.00 -2.19 -3.56
C THR A 81 14.73 -1.11 -2.52
N LEU A 82 15.17 -1.37 -1.29
CA LEU A 82 15.09 -0.40 -0.20
C LEU A 82 16.24 0.62 -0.37
N ASP A 83 15.88 1.87 -0.72
CA ASP A 83 16.85 2.97 -0.78
C ASP A 83 17.02 3.60 0.61
N LEU A 84 18.23 3.52 1.15
CA LEU A 84 18.65 4.12 2.41
C LEU A 84 19.81 5.11 2.20
N SER A 85 19.88 5.76 1.05
CA SER A 85 20.96 6.70 0.68
C SER A 85 20.86 8.04 1.43
N THR A 86 19.67 8.44 1.88
CA THR A 86 19.46 9.68 2.65
C THR A 86 19.52 9.45 4.15
N ARG A 87 19.79 10.50 4.94
CA ARG A 87 19.86 10.42 6.42
C ARG A 87 19.12 11.56 7.09
N PRO A 88 18.03 11.26 7.79
CA PRO A 88 17.38 9.96 7.86
C PRO A 88 16.68 9.60 6.54
N SER A 89 16.72 8.33 6.15
CA SER A 89 15.79 7.80 5.15
C SER A 89 14.42 7.62 5.79
N VAL A 90 13.35 8.09 5.12
CA VAL A 90 11.98 8.02 5.64
C VAL A 90 11.19 6.97 4.88
N LEU A 91 10.71 5.95 5.58
CA LEU A 91 9.88 4.87 5.04
C LEU A 91 8.45 5.01 5.52
N LEU A 92 7.55 5.35 4.60
CA LEU A 92 6.13 5.51 4.87
C LEU A 92 5.38 4.19 4.58
N PHE A 93 4.78 3.59 5.62
CA PHE A 93 4.02 2.34 5.50
C PHE A 93 2.55 2.64 5.24
N VAL A 94 2.07 2.25 4.07
CA VAL A 94 0.70 2.45 3.63
C VAL A 94 -0.02 1.13 3.36
N GLY A 95 -1.33 1.12 3.45
CA GLY A 95 -2.17 -0.06 3.18
C GLY A 95 -3.42 -0.09 4.06
N VAL A 96 -4.34 -1.01 3.76
CA VAL A 96 -5.60 -1.16 4.52
C VAL A 96 -5.37 -1.72 5.93
N ASN A 97 -6.40 -1.68 6.78
CA ASN A 97 -6.32 -2.26 8.12
C ASN A 97 -6.10 -3.79 8.07
N GLY A 98 -5.31 -4.32 8.98
CA GLY A 98 -5.10 -5.76 9.12
C GLY A 98 -4.10 -6.39 8.15
N VAL A 99 -3.53 -5.66 7.19
CA VAL A 99 -2.54 -6.22 6.23
C VAL A 99 -1.13 -6.39 6.82
N GLY A 100 -0.91 -5.97 8.06
CA GLY A 100 0.35 -6.21 8.77
C GLY A 100 1.36 -5.05 8.71
N LYS A 101 0.93 -3.79 8.48
CA LYS A 101 1.82 -2.61 8.48
C LYS A 101 2.67 -2.53 9.75
N THR A 102 2.03 -2.39 10.90
CA THR A 102 2.69 -2.28 12.22
C THR A 102 3.61 -3.45 12.51
N THR A 103 3.20 -4.68 12.14
CA THR A 103 4.03 -5.88 12.29
C THR A 103 5.26 -5.83 11.38
N THR A 104 5.10 -5.37 10.15
CA THR A 104 6.20 -5.21 9.18
C THR A 104 7.20 -4.16 9.66
N ILE A 105 6.71 -3.03 10.18
CA ILE A 105 7.54 -1.98 10.79
C ILE A 105 8.36 -2.55 11.95
N GLY A 106 7.74 -3.30 12.86
CA GLY A 106 8.44 -3.92 13.97
C GLY A 106 9.55 -4.87 13.52
N LYS A 107 9.28 -5.74 12.56
CA LYS A 107 10.27 -6.67 12.00
C LYS A 107 11.39 -5.96 11.23
N LEU A 108 11.04 -4.99 10.39
CA LEU A 108 12.01 -4.22 9.62
C LEU A 108 12.89 -3.37 10.54
N GLY A 109 12.30 -2.72 11.55
CA GLY A 109 13.04 -1.96 12.55
C GLY A 109 14.08 -2.80 13.27
N ASN A 110 13.72 -4.04 13.68
CA ASN A 110 14.66 -4.97 14.27
C ASN A 110 15.79 -5.38 13.30
N LYS A 111 15.43 -5.67 12.05
CA LYS A 111 16.41 -6.03 11.02
C LYS A 111 17.40 -4.90 10.78
N LEU A 112 16.91 -3.68 10.50
CA LEU A 112 17.75 -2.51 10.22
C LEU A 112 18.66 -2.17 11.41
N ARG A 113 18.13 -2.28 12.64
CA ARG A 113 18.95 -2.10 13.85
C ARG A 113 20.04 -3.18 13.93
N GLY A 114 19.71 -4.43 13.64
CA GLY A 114 20.70 -5.55 13.59
C GLY A 114 21.79 -5.33 12.55
N GLU A 115 21.49 -4.59 11.49
CA GLU A 115 22.43 -4.16 10.44
C GLU A 115 23.23 -2.89 10.83
N GLY A 116 23.06 -2.39 12.06
CA GLY A 116 23.79 -1.24 12.59
C GLY A 116 23.15 0.12 12.36
N ASN A 117 21.93 0.19 11.79
CA ASN A 117 21.22 1.45 11.59
C ASN A 117 20.58 1.95 12.89
N ARG A 118 20.62 3.26 13.10
CA ARG A 118 19.88 3.95 14.17
C ARG A 118 18.46 4.24 13.68
N VAL A 119 17.50 3.49 14.22
CA VAL A 119 16.09 3.53 13.77
C VAL A 119 15.25 4.37 14.74
N LEU A 120 14.27 5.11 14.19
CA LEU A 120 13.22 5.81 14.91
C LEU A 120 11.85 5.36 14.36
N LEU A 121 10.87 5.15 15.23
CA LEU A 121 9.50 4.85 14.84
C LEU A 121 8.63 6.11 14.99
N ALA A 122 7.68 6.30 14.07
CA ALA A 122 6.67 7.35 14.12
C ALA A 122 5.27 6.75 14.11
N ALA A 123 4.48 6.97 15.17
CA ALA A 123 3.11 6.47 15.31
C ALA A 123 2.11 7.46 14.67
N ALA A 124 2.05 7.51 13.35
CA ALA A 124 1.14 8.38 12.61
C ALA A 124 -0.28 7.79 12.43
N ASP A 125 -0.58 6.58 12.96
CA ASP A 125 -1.97 6.11 13.19
C ASP A 125 -2.48 6.70 14.51
N THR A 126 -2.73 8.01 14.54
CA THR A 126 -3.03 8.77 15.76
C THR A 126 -4.44 8.55 16.30
N PHE A 127 -5.35 8.05 15.47
CA PHE A 127 -6.76 7.85 15.82
C PHE A 127 -7.01 6.51 16.54
N ARG A 128 -6.13 5.53 16.37
CA ARG A 128 -6.30 4.19 16.91
C ARG A 128 -5.35 3.94 18.08
N ALA A 129 -5.89 4.04 19.31
CA ALA A 129 -5.09 3.79 20.54
C ALA A 129 -4.35 2.44 20.49
N ALA A 130 -5.05 1.37 20.12
CA ALA A 130 -4.46 0.03 20.02
C ALA A 130 -3.31 -0.08 18.99
N ALA A 131 -3.34 0.69 17.90
CA ALA A 131 -2.26 0.69 16.91
C ALA A 131 -0.98 1.33 17.49
N ARG A 132 -1.14 2.43 18.23
CA ARG A 132 -0.03 3.10 18.91
C ARG A 132 0.58 2.22 20.01
N GLU A 133 -0.25 1.59 20.83
CA GLU A 133 0.20 0.64 21.87
C GLU A 133 0.95 -0.54 21.24
N GLN A 134 0.44 -1.09 20.15
CA GLN A 134 1.10 -2.17 19.42
C GLN A 134 2.46 -1.73 18.88
N LEU A 135 2.57 -0.51 18.33
CA LEU A 135 3.84 0.01 17.82
C LEU A 135 4.82 0.29 18.98
N ALA A 136 4.33 0.77 20.13
CA ALA A 136 5.15 0.98 21.33
C ALA A 136 5.75 -0.35 21.83
N VAL A 137 4.97 -1.43 21.85
CA VAL A 137 5.48 -2.77 22.18
C VAL A 137 6.61 -3.22 21.24
N TRP A 138 6.50 -2.89 19.94
CA TRP A 138 7.60 -3.16 19.01
C TRP A 138 8.81 -2.27 19.23
N ALA A 139 8.60 -1.00 19.59
CA ALA A 139 9.69 -0.06 19.95
C ALA A 139 10.49 -0.61 21.15
N ASP A 140 9.79 -1.00 22.21
CA ASP A 140 10.41 -1.58 23.42
C ASP A 140 11.17 -2.87 23.11
N ARG A 141 10.54 -3.82 22.43
CA ARG A 141 11.18 -5.09 22.03
C ARG A 141 12.44 -4.91 21.20
N ASN A 142 12.43 -3.91 20.34
CA ASN A 142 13.54 -3.62 19.45
C ASN A 142 14.55 -2.63 20.08
N ALA A 143 14.29 -2.12 21.27
CA ALA A 143 15.08 -1.05 21.92
C ALA A 143 15.34 0.13 20.95
N VAL A 144 14.26 0.61 20.28
CA VAL A 144 14.27 1.78 19.40
C VAL A 144 13.34 2.85 19.93
N GLU A 145 13.65 4.11 19.65
CA GLU A 145 12.82 5.25 20.06
C GLU A 145 11.55 5.33 19.22
N ILE A 146 10.49 5.89 19.80
CA ILE A 146 9.22 6.14 19.14
C ILE A 146 8.73 7.56 19.40
N ILE A 147 8.28 8.24 18.35
CA ILE A 147 7.52 9.49 18.44
C ILE A 147 6.04 9.14 18.32
N SER A 148 5.27 9.53 19.34
CA SER A 148 3.84 9.23 19.42
C SER A 148 3.12 10.35 20.14
N GLN A 149 2.03 10.86 19.56
CA GLN A 149 1.17 11.87 20.15
C GLN A 149 -0.29 11.53 19.92
N GLN A 150 -1.06 11.41 20.99
CA GLN A 150 -2.47 11.05 20.91
C GLN A 150 -3.31 12.16 20.31
N GLY A 151 -4.16 11.84 19.32
CA GLY A 151 -5.10 12.78 18.72
C GLY A 151 -4.45 13.91 17.92
N ALA A 152 -3.12 13.87 17.72
CA ALA A 152 -2.44 14.83 16.86
C ALA A 152 -2.70 14.56 15.37
N ASP A 153 -2.46 15.57 14.54
CA ASP A 153 -2.46 15.41 13.08
C ASP A 153 -1.35 14.40 12.66
N PRO A 154 -1.66 13.34 11.90
CA PRO A 154 -0.69 12.36 11.44
C PRO A 154 0.52 12.99 10.72
N SER A 155 0.30 14.08 9.98
CA SER A 155 1.39 14.80 9.30
C SER A 155 2.30 15.56 10.28
N ALA A 156 1.75 16.09 11.39
CA ALA A 156 2.55 16.73 12.44
C ALA A 156 3.45 15.70 13.14
N VAL A 157 2.89 14.55 13.54
CA VAL A 157 3.68 13.46 14.15
C VAL A 157 4.80 12.99 13.21
N SER A 158 4.50 12.87 11.92
CA SER A 158 5.50 12.48 10.92
C SER A 158 6.60 13.52 10.76
N PHE A 159 6.23 14.80 10.71
CA PHE A 159 7.17 15.93 10.66
C PHE A 159 8.09 15.96 11.89
N ASP A 160 7.50 15.88 13.09
CA ASP A 160 8.24 15.86 14.35
C ASP A 160 9.21 14.68 14.43
N ALA A 161 8.79 13.51 13.95
CA ALA A 161 9.65 12.32 13.89
C ALA A 161 10.86 12.51 12.96
N VAL A 162 10.66 13.15 11.80
CA VAL A 162 11.77 13.48 10.89
C VAL A 162 12.70 14.51 11.52
N GLY A 163 12.15 15.55 12.15
CA GLY A 163 12.92 16.55 12.89
C GLY A 163 13.74 15.93 14.03
N ALA A 164 13.13 15.10 14.86
CA ALA A 164 13.81 14.37 15.93
C ALA A 164 14.86 13.40 15.37
N GLY A 165 14.56 12.71 14.25
CA GLY A 165 15.48 11.83 13.56
C GLY A 165 16.74 12.56 13.08
N ARG A 166 16.58 13.75 12.51
CA ARG A 166 17.72 14.61 12.10
C ARG A 166 18.53 15.07 13.33
N ALA A 167 17.86 15.58 14.37
CA ALA A 167 18.52 16.09 15.58
C ALA A 167 19.31 15.00 16.32
N SER A 168 18.80 13.76 16.37
CA SER A 168 19.44 12.61 17.03
C SER A 168 20.27 11.74 16.09
N HIS A 169 20.53 12.21 14.87
CA HIS A 169 21.35 11.52 13.86
C HIS A 169 20.86 10.09 13.56
N LYS A 170 19.56 9.87 13.47
CA LYS A 170 19.01 8.58 13.06
C LYS A 170 19.30 8.32 11.57
N ASP A 171 19.47 7.06 11.23
CA ASP A 171 19.70 6.64 9.86
C ASP A 171 18.39 6.41 9.13
N VAL A 172 17.34 5.93 9.85
CA VAL A 172 16.02 5.59 9.28
C VAL A 172 14.88 5.99 10.21
N VAL A 173 13.82 6.56 9.63
CA VAL A 173 12.53 6.82 10.30
C VAL A 173 11.46 5.94 9.63
N LEU A 174 10.81 5.08 10.41
CA LEU A 174 9.71 4.21 9.95
C LEU A 174 8.38 4.81 10.42
N VAL A 175 7.52 5.19 9.49
CA VAL A 175 6.26 5.89 9.77
C VAL A 175 5.09 4.93 9.59
N ASP A 176 4.38 4.58 10.70
CA ASP A 176 3.16 3.78 10.68
C ASP A 176 1.94 4.67 10.47
N THR A 177 1.26 4.52 9.35
CA THR A 177 0.04 5.28 9.03
C THR A 177 -1.22 4.48 9.31
N ALA A 178 -2.33 5.17 9.52
CA ALA A 178 -3.64 4.51 9.62
C ALA A 178 -3.98 3.76 8.33
N GLY A 179 -4.74 2.67 8.45
CA GLY A 179 -5.20 1.89 7.31
C GLY A 179 -6.17 2.67 6.42
N ARG A 180 -5.98 2.57 5.10
CA ARG A 180 -6.74 3.31 4.09
C ARG A 180 -7.23 2.42 2.98
N LEU A 181 -8.45 2.68 2.51
CA LEU A 181 -8.95 2.19 1.22
C LEU A 181 -8.73 3.28 0.18
N PRO A 182 -8.28 2.96 -1.04
CA PRO A 182 -8.03 3.97 -2.08
C PRO A 182 -9.29 4.75 -2.49
N THR A 183 -10.48 4.19 -2.24
CA THR A 183 -11.78 4.83 -2.50
C THR A 183 -12.13 5.98 -1.53
N GLN A 184 -11.40 6.14 -0.43
CA GLN A 184 -11.62 7.20 0.57
C GLN A 184 -10.74 8.43 0.27
N LYS A 185 -11.22 9.36 -0.54
CA LYS A 185 -10.46 10.54 -1.04
C LYS A 185 -9.76 11.32 0.07
N HIS A 186 -10.47 11.70 1.15
CA HIS A 186 -9.90 12.49 2.25
C HIS A 186 -8.73 11.77 2.96
N LEU A 187 -8.76 10.44 2.99
CA LEU A 187 -7.67 9.66 3.58
C LEU A 187 -6.45 9.56 2.65
N MET A 188 -6.67 9.59 1.34
CA MET A 188 -5.59 9.68 0.36
C MET A 188 -4.94 11.07 0.35
N GLU A 189 -5.75 12.12 0.57
CA GLU A 189 -5.25 13.49 0.76
C GLU A 189 -4.37 13.60 2.01
N GLU A 190 -4.76 12.93 3.12
CA GLU A 190 -3.92 12.85 4.33
C GLU A 190 -2.55 12.21 4.04
N LEU A 191 -2.51 11.10 3.30
CA LEU A 191 -1.25 10.47 2.89
C LEU A 191 -0.40 11.40 2.02
N THR A 192 -1.03 12.14 1.11
CA THR A 192 -0.36 13.15 0.28
C THR A 192 0.24 14.26 1.15
N LYS A 193 -0.51 14.71 2.18
CA LYS A 193 -0.02 15.70 3.15
C LYS A 193 1.17 15.16 3.94
N ILE A 194 1.09 13.93 4.46
CA ILE A 194 2.21 13.29 5.17
C ILE A 194 3.43 13.25 4.26
N ARG A 195 3.30 12.73 3.03
CA ARG A 195 4.41 12.67 2.07
C ARG A 195 5.08 14.02 1.89
N ARG A 196 4.29 15.09 1.69
CA ARG A 196 4.83 16.45 1.46
C ARG A 196 5.62 17.02 2.63
N VAL A 197 5.29 16.63 3.87
CA VAL A 197 5.99 17.17 5.05
C VAL A 197 7.21 16.34 5.46
N VAL A 198 7.37 15.12 4.92
CA VAL A 198 8.52 14.26 5.22
C VAL A 198 9.56 14.22 4.09
N THR A 199 9.25 14.76 2.91
CA THR A 199 10.18 14.97 1.79
C THR A 199 10.73 16.39 1.77
#